data_9222b56c45aa008c2406382ad28c33c0
#
_entry.id   9222b56c45aa008c2406382ad28c33c0
#
_cell.length_a   1.000
_cell.length_b   1.000
_cell.length_c   1.000
_cell.angle_alpha   90.00
_cell.angle_beta   90.00
_cell.angle_gamma   90.00
#
_symmetry.space_group_name_H-M   'P 1'
#
loop_
_entity.id
_entity.type
_entity.pdbx_description
1 polymer ?
#
loop_
_entity_poly.entity_id
_entity_poly.type
_entity_poly.pdbx_seq_one_letter_code
_entity_poly.pdbx_strand_id
1 'polypeptide(L)'
;MNKCGPALVEGHLDEIATLSIEILEKKSLCQQDPDGDDENVGVDADSSEYEAALISNASDVFGAMATILGPDFGQAFGSVLPLISQYSNEKRNNGERSMAVGCLGEIIVGLKGGVTQFTQPLLEIISRGLRDDEADVRSNAAFAAGVLVEHSNADLAPQYPHILTALQPFFAVPEHSAPPLYNARDNAAGAISRMIVKNSSALPLDQVIPVIISVMPLRFDTLENRAVFGALFSIFRTQPNLLIPHLDHLLSAFAYVLDPSHEDDTTDETKAELRALVEHLKAQFPEQCAKAGF
;
A
#
# COMPACT_ATOMS: atom_id res chain seq x y z
N MET A 1 8.64 -17.96 1.30
CA MET A 1 7.33 -18.62 1.32
C MET A 1 6.52 -18.38 0.06
N ASN A 2 6.26 -17.14 -0.33
CA ASN A 2 5.37 -16.81 -1.46
C ASN A 2 5.73 -17.45 -2.82
N LYS A 3 7.03 -17.67 -3.10
CA LYS A 3 7.48 -18.27 -4.37
C LYS A 3 7.32 -19.78 -4.46
N CYS A 4 7.20 -20.48 -3.32
CA CYS A 4 7.16 -21.94 -3.26
C CYS A 4 5.76 -22.50 -2.97
N GLY A 5 4.80 -21.62 -2.67
CA GLY A 5 3.43 -21.98 -2.36
C GLY A 5 3.23 -22.61 -0.96
N PRO A 6 1.98 -22.92 -0.60
CA PRO A 6 1.60 -23.39 0.74
C PRO A 6 2.21 -24.75 1.11
N ALA A 7 2.46 -25.62 0.12
CA ALA A 7 2.97 -26.97 0.38
C ALA A 7 4.34 -27.02 1.11
N LEU A 8 5.14 -25.94 0.97
CA LEU A 8 6.45 -25.89 1.63
C LEU A 8 6.34 -25.69 3.15
N VAL A 9 5.29 -25.05 3.60
CA VAL A 9 5.08 -24.70 5.02
C VAL A 9 3.97 -25.53 5.67
N GLU A 10 3.34 -26.41 4.90
CA GLU A 10 2.29 -27.30 5.40
C GLU A 10 2.82 -28.15 6.55
N GLY A 11 2.12 -28.15 7.69
CA GLY A 11 2.53 -28.82 8.92
C GLY A 11 3.48 -28.03 9.83
N HIS A 12 4.02 -26.86 9.39
CA HIS A 12 4.93 -26.03 10.19
C HIS A 12 4.37 -24.62 10.47
N LEU A 13 3.17 -24.30 10.00
CA LEU A 13 2.59 -22.96 10.15
C LEU A 13 2.45 -22.55 11.62
N ASP A 14 2.02 -23.46 12.49
CA ASP A 14 1.84 -23.16 13.91
C ASP A 14 3.18 -22.88 14.60
N GLU A 15 4.23 -23.64 14.26
CA GLU A 15 5.57 -23.44 14.80
C GLU A 15 6.15 -22.08 14.35
N ILE A 16 6.01 -21.77 13.06
CA ILE A 16 6.47 -20.51 12.48
C ILE A 16 5.71 -19.33 13.10
N ALA A 17 4.39 -19.43 13.25
CA ALA A 17 3.57 -18.39 13.88
C ALA A 17 3.96 -18.19 15.35
N THR A 18 4.15 -19.28 16.10
CA THR A 18 4.53 -19.23 17.51
C THR A 18 5.87 -18.51 17.68
N LEU A 19 6.88 -18.90 16.91
CA LEU A 19 8.20 -18.26 16.96
C LEU A 19 8.11 -16.77 16.61
N SER A 20 7.33 -16.40 15.58
CA SER A 20 7.16 -15.01 15.19
C SER A 20 6.41 -14.19 16.27
N ILE A 21 5.44 -14.78 16.95
CA ILE A 21 4.76 -14.18 18.11
C ILE A 21 5.74 -13.95 19.27
N GLU A 22 6.54 -14.95 19.61
CA GLU A 22 7.57 -14.84 20.69
C GLU A 22 8.54 -13.70 20.39
N ILE A 23 8.94 -13.53 19.12
CA ILE A 23 9.81 -12.42 18.70
C ILE A 23 9.09 -11.08 18.88
N LEU A 24 7.85 -10.93 18.43
CA LEU A 24 7.08 -9.69 18.61
C LEU A 24 6.82 -9.36 20.09
N GLU A 25 6.70 -10.37 20.93
CA GLU A 25 6.55 -10.20 22.38
C GLU A 25 7.89 -10.00 23.11
N LYS A 26 9.03 -10.05 22.39
CA LYS A 26 10.39 -9.99 22.93
C LYS A 26 10.68 -11.11 23.95
N LYS A 27 10.14 -12.30 23.68
CA LYS A 27 10.28 -13.50 24.54
C LYS A 27 11.19 -14.57 23.93
N SER A 28 11.61 -14.41 22.69
CA SER A 28 12.46 -15.39 22.02
C SER A 28 13.82 -15.49 22.71
N LEU A 29 14.37 -16.71 22.78
CA LEU A 29 15.67 -16.95 23.37
C LEU A 29 16.80 -16.11 22.75
N CYS A 30 16.71 -15.78 21.46
CA CYS A 30 17.69 -14.92 20.79
C CYS A 30 17.62 -13.45 21.19
N GLN A 31 16.58 -13.03 21.93
CA GLN A 31 16.37 -11.68 22.44
C GLN A 31 16.63 -11.57 23.95
N GLN A 32 16.94 -12.68 24.60
CA GLN A 32 17.29 -12.71 26.04
C GLN A 32 18.80 -12.56 26.17
N ASP A 33 19.22 -11.64 27.05
CA ASP A 33 20.61 -11.52 27.40
C ASP A 33 21.02 -12.77 28.20
N PRO A 34 21.98 -13.60 27.72
CA PRO A 34 22.40 -14.81 28.42
C PRO A 34 23.12 -14.53 29.73
N ASP A 35 23.63 -13.32 29.92
CA ASP A 35 24.50 -12.96 31.07
C ASP A 35 23.84 -11.97 32.06
N GLY A 36 22.56 -11.79 32.06
CA GLY A 36 21.62 -11.06 32.95
C GLY A 36 22.09 -10.23 34.15
N ASP A 37 23.37 -9.91 34.25
CA ASP A 37 24.00 -9.28 35.42
C ASP A 37 24.53 -7.84 35.20
N ASP A 38 24.34 -7.23 34.04
CA ASP A 38 24.87 -5.88 33.81
C ASP A 38 23.77 -4.81 33.66
N GLU A 39 23.42 -4.20 34.80
CA GLU A 39 22.56 -2.99 34.86
C GLU A 39 23.17 -1.75 34.15
N ASN A 40 24.33 -1.88 33.45
CA ASN A 40 25.09 -0.72 32.94
C ASN A 40 25.71 -0.86 31.54
N VAL A 41 25.31 -1.84 30.74
CA VAL A 41 25.74 -1.81 29.33
C VAL A 41 24.76 -0.91 28.55
N GLY A 42 25.27 0.24 28.10
CA GLY A 42 24.55 1.07 27.14
C GLY A 42 24.15 0.18 25.96
N VAL A 43 22.87 0.20 25.60
CA VAL A 43 22.35 -0.58 24.46
C VAL A 43 23.22 -0.23 23.26
N ASP A 44 24.08 -1.19 22.84
CA ASP A 44 24.92 -1.01 21.67
C ASP A 44 24.02 -0.76 20.46
N ALA A 45 24.38 0.19 19.60
CA ALA A 45 23.64 0.51 18.39
C ALA A 45 23.41 -0.75 17.53
N ASP A 46 24.41 -1.64 17.47
CA ASP A 46 24.33 -2.93 16.77
C ASP A 46 23.23 -3.85 17.34
N SER A 47 23.07 -3.89 18.66
CA SER A 47 22.01 -4.65 19.35
C SER A 47 20.63 -4.09 19.01
N SER A 48 20.48 -2.78 18.92
CA SER A 48 19.24 -2.11 18.56
C SER A 48 18.84 -2.36 17.09
N GLU A 49 19.80 -2.35 16.17
CA GLU A 49 19.56 -2.65 14.75
C GLU A 49 19.20 -4.13 14.53
N TYR A 50 19.87 -5.03 15.22
CA TYR A 50 19.55 -6.47 15.19
C TYR A 50 18.13 -6.74 15.67
N GLU A 51 17.74 -6.15 16.80
CA GLU A 51 16.39 -6.26 17.37
C GLU A 51 15.32 -5.73 16.38
N ALA A 52 15.56 -4.56 15.78
CA ALA A 52 14.65 -3.99 14.80
C ALA A 52 14.49 -4.87 13.55
N ALA A 53 15.60 -5.42 13.04
CA ALA A 53 15.58 -6.35 11.91
C ALA A 53 14.83 -7.65 12.25
N LEU A 54 15.02 -8.18 13.45
CA LEU A 54 14.35 -9.40 13.91
C LEU A 54 12.83 -9.20 13.98
N ILE A 55 12.38 -8.11 14.58
CA ILE A 55 10.96 -7.75 14.69
C ILE A 55 10.35 -7.53 13.29
N SER A 56 11.06 -6.82 12.40
CA SER A 56 10.61 -6.60 11.03
C SER A 56 10.41 -7.92 10.28
N ASN A 57 11.43 -8.79 10.30
CA ASN A 57 11.34 -10.10 9.64
C ASN A 57 10.22 -10.99 10.21
N ALA A 58 10.02 -10.97 11.53
CA ALA A 58 8.90 -11.69 12.15
C ALA A 58 7.54 -11.15 11.70
N SER A 59 7.43 -9.83 11.50
CA SER A 59 6.22 -9.21 10.96
C SER A 59 5.95 -9.58 9.50
N ASP A 60 7.00 -9.64 8.67
CA ASP A 60 6.90 -10.05 7.26
C ASP A 60 6.40 -11.49 7.10
N VAL A 61 6.69 -12.35 8.08
CA VAL A 61 6.14 -13.72 8.11
C VAL A 61 4.61 -13.70 8.14
N PHE A 62 3.98 -12.81 8.92
CA PHE A 62 2.52 -12.73 8.98
C PHE A 62 1.91 -12.22 7.67
N GLY A 63 2.56 -11.28 6.98
CA GLY A 63 2.17 -10.87 5.63
C GLY A 63 2.22 -12.05 4.64
N ALA A 64 3.29 -12.83 4.69
CA ALA A 64 3.44 -14.03 3.87
C ALA A 64 2.39 -15.10 4.22
N MET A 65 2.11 -15.34 5.51
CA MET A 65 1.06 -16.27 5.94
C MET A 65 -0.33 -15.82 5.45
N ALA A 66 -0.64 -14.53 5.56
CA ALA A 66 -1.90 -13.98 5.04
C ALA A 66 -2.03 -14.20 3.53
N THR A 67 -0.94 -14.01 2.79
CA THR A 67 -0.92 -14.27 1.33
C THR A 67 -1.17 -15.74 0.99
N ILE A 68 -0.60 -16.66 1.77
CA ILE A 68 -0.71 -18.12 1.53
C ILE A 68 -2.08 -18.65 1.93
N LEU A 69 -2.56 -18.25 3.10
CA LEU A 69 -3.80 -18.78 3.70
C LEU A 69 -5.05 -18.01 3.26
N GLY A 70 -4.86 -16.78 2.75
CA GLY A 70 -5.98 -15.95 2.35
C GLY A 70 -6.93 -15.63 3.52
N PRO A 71 -8.25 -15.66 3.29
CA PRO A 71 -9.25 -15.40 4.33
C PRO A 71 -9.17 -16.32 5.55
N ASP A 72 -8.63 -17.53 5.40
CA ASP A 72 -8.50 -18.50 6.50
C ASP A 72 -7.49 -18.02 7.58
N PHE A 73 -6.59 -17.11 7.23
CA PHE A 73 -5.71 -16.46 8.20
C PHE A 73 -6.48 -15.55 9.19
N GLY A 74 -7.73 -15.19 8.93
CA GLY A 74 -8.49 -14.24 9.72
C GLY A 74 -8.60 -14.59 11.21
N GLN A 75 -8.72 -15.86 11.57
CA GLN A 75 -8.77 -16.28 12.97
C GLN A 75 -7.43 -16.03 13.68
N ALA A 76 -6.33 -16.41 13.07
CA ALA A 76 -4.98 -16.15 13.59
C ALA A 76 -4.68 -14.65 13.66
N PHE A 77 -5.09 -13.89 12.66
CA PHE A 77 -4.92 -12.44 12.63
C PHE A 77 -5.58 -11.73 13.82
N GLY A 78 -6.72 -12.21 14.30
CA GLY A 78 -7.36 -11.66 15.51
C GLY A 78 -6.44 -11.67 16.73
N SER A 79 -5.56 -12.66 16.84
CA SER A 79 -4.57 -12.77 17.93
C SER A 79 -3.28 -11.95 17.64
N VAL A 80 -2.91 -11.81 16.37
CA VAL A 80 -1.69 -11.12 15.94
C VAL A 80 -1.89 -9.59 15.85
N LEU A 81 -3.08 -9.12 15.49
CA LEU A 81 -3.38 -7.70 15.33
C LEU A 81 -3.01 -6.85 16.56
N PRO A 82 -3.34 -7.22 17.80
CA PRO A 82 -2.92 -6.44 18.99
C PRO A 82 -1.40 -6.35 19.13
N LEU A 83 -0.67 -7.42 18.77
CA LEU A 83 0.80 -7.47 18.86
C LEU A 83 1.46 -6.53 17.84
N ILE A 84 1.00 -6.55 16.59
CA ILE A 84 1.52 -5.63 15.57
C ILE A 84 1.12 -4.19 15.90
N SER A 85 -0.13 -3.97 16.33
CA SER A 85 -0.66 -2.64 16.62
C SER A 85 0.13 -1.88 17.69
N GLN A 86 0.72 -2.57 18.68
CA GLN A 86 1.54 -1.91 19.71
C GLN A 86 2.76 -1.21 19.13
N TYR A 87 3.30 -1.68 17.99
CA TYR A 87 4.42 -1.07 17.30
C TYR A 87 4.03 0.17 16.49
N SER A 88 2.74 0.35 16.16
CA SER A 88 2.22 1.57 15.49
C SER A 88 2.00 2.74 16.44
N ASN A 89 2.34 2.61 17.72
CA ASN A 89 2.14 3.68 18.71
C ASN A 89 3.15 4.82 18.49
N GLU A 90 2.71 6.07 18.66
CA GLU A 90 3.52 7.28 18.51
C GLU A 90 4.79 7.32 19.40
N LYS A 91 4.81 6.57 20.50
CA LYS A 91 5.97 6.44 21.40
C LYS A 91 7.05 5.51 20.87
N ARG A 92 6.76 4.74 19.82
CA ARG A 92 7.71 3.86 19.15
C ARG A 92 8.58 4.66 18.19
N ASN A 93 9.75 4.15 17.85
CA ASN A 93 10.59 4.77 16.83
C ASN A 93 9.92 4.69 15.45
N ASN A 94 10.39 5.51 14.50
CA ASN A 94 9.82 5.61 13.16
C ASN A 94 9.89 4.28 12.39
N GLY A 95 10.98 3.52 12.53
CA GLY A 95 11.14 2.20 11.89
C GLY A 95 10.10 1.19 12.37
N GLU A 96 9.86 1.12 13.69
CA GLU A 96 8.83 0.24 14.26
C GLU A 96 7.43 0.64 13.79
N ARG A 97 7.11 1.95 13.75
CA ARG A 97 5.81 2.43 13.27
C ARG A 97 5.60 2.14 11.80
N SER A 98 6.63 2.38 10.98
CA SER A 98 6.59 2.11 9.54
C SER A 98 6.40 0.62 9.26
N MET A 99 7.19 -0.23 9.91
CA MET A 99 7.08 -1.69 9.84
C MET A 99 5.67 -2.17 10.20
N ALA A 100 5.13 -1.71 11.33
CA ALA A 100 3.81 -2.15 11.79
C ALA A 100 2.70 -1.81 10.79
N VAL A 101 2.69 -0.58 10.28
CA VAL A 101 1.66 -0.13 9.33
C VAL A 101 1.83 -0.83 7.97
N GLY A 102 3.07 -1.03 7.50
CA GLY A 102 3.36 -1.76 6.28
C GLY A 102 2.92 -3.23 6.36
N CYS A 103 3.29 -3.91 7.44
CA CYS A 103 2.85 -5.28 7.70
C CYS A 103 1.32 -5.42 7.70
N LEU A 104 0.60 -4.49 8.32
CA LEU A 104 -0.87 -4.50 8.29
C LEU A 104 -1.40 -4.33 6.86
N GLY A 105 -0.78 -3.50 6.03
CA GLY A 105 -1.12 -3.36 4.62
C GLY A 105 -1.00 -4.69 3.85
N GLU A 106 0.11 -5.39 4.01
CA GLU A 106 0.34 -6.69 3.38
C GLU A 106 -0.65 -7.77 3.87
N ILE A 107 -0.95 -7.78 5.17
CA ILE A 107 -1.95 -8.70 5.73
C ILE A 107 -3.34 -8.41 5.16
N ILE A 108 -3.73 -7.15 5.00
CA ILE A 108 -5.00 -6.75 4.38
C ILE A 108 -5.11 -7.31 2.97
N VAL A 109 -4.05 -7.18 2.16
CA VAL A 109 -3.99 -7.74 0.80
C VAL A 109 -4.17 -9.25 0.82
N GLY A 110 -3.50 -9.95 1.73
CA GLY A 110 -3.61 -11.40 1.86
C GLY A 110 -4.98 -11.86 2.30
N LEU A 111 -5.57 -11.24 3.32
CA LEU A 111 -6.89 -11.57 3.87
C LEU A 111 -8.04 -11.33 2.88
N LYS A 112 -7.87 -10.42 1.93
CA LYS A 112 -8.95 -10.05 1.00
C LYS A 112 -10.24 -9.72 1.77
N GLY A 113 -11.40 -10.23 1.34
CA GLY A 113 -12.69 -10.01 2.02
C GLY A 113 -12.74 -10.44 3.50
N GLY A 114 -11.83 -11.32 3.95
CA GLY A 114 -11.69 -11.73 5.34
C GLY A 114 -11.29 -10.59 6.29
N VAL A 115 -10.72 -9.50 5.77
CA VAL A 115 -10.37 -8.30 6.55
C VAL A 115 -11.59 -7.58 7.10
N THR A 116 -12.78 -7.80 6.58
CA THR A 116 -13.99 -7.02 6.88
C THR A 116 -14.29 -6.91 8.37
N GLN A 117 -14.10 -7.98 9.13
CA GLN A 117 -14.33 -7.97 10.58
C GLN A 117 -13.33 -7.11 11.36
N PHE A 118 -12.19 -6.77 10.76
CA PHE A 118 -11.13 -5.96 11.36
C PHE A 118 -11.12 -4.52 10.84
N THR A 119 -12.08 -4.13 10.00
CA THR A 119 -12.10 -2.82 9.34
C THR A 119 -11.98 -1.67 10.32
N GLN A 120 -12.73 -1.68 11.42
CA GLN A 120 -12.72 -0.56 12.38
C GLN A 120 -11.37 -0.38 13.10
N PRO A 121 -10.79 -1.40 13.75
CA PRO A 121 -9.49 -1.23 14.40
C PRO A 121 -8.35 -0.90 13.40
N LEU A 122 -8.39 -1.45 12.20
CA LEU A 122 -7.43 -1.10 11.15
C LEU A 122 -7.56 0.36 10.71
N LEU A 123 -8.78 0.84 10.52
CA LEU A 123 -9.04 2.22 10.13
C LEU A 123 -8.50 3.22 11.18
N GLU A 124 -8.57 2.90 12.47
CA GLU A 124 -8.03 3.73 13.55
C GLU A 124 -6.49 3.82 13.47
N ILE A 125 -5.81 2.70 13.24
CA ILE A 125 -4.36 2.64 13.10
C ILE A 125 -3.92 3.41 11.84
N ILE A 126 -4.54 3.14 10.71
CA ILE A 126 -4.29 3.78 9.43
C ILE A 126 -4.51 5.29 9.52
N SER A 127 -5.59 5.72 10.15
CA SER A 127 -5.90 7.16 10.31
C SER A 127 -4.85 7.91 11.14
N ARG A 128 -4.20 7.25 12.10
CA ARG A 128 -3.04 7.82 12.80
C ARG A 128 -1.82 7.86 11.90
N GLY A 129 -1.50 6.75 11.22
CA GLY A 129 -0.36 6.66 10.31
C GLY A 129 -0.40 7.67 9.17
N LEU A 130 -1.58 8.00 8.63
CA LEU A 130 -1.75 9.04 7.61
C LEU A 130 -1.34 10.45 8.09
N ARG A 131 -1.26 10.67 9.40
CA ARG A 131 -0.88 11.94 10.02
C ARG A 131 0.47 11.88 10.74
N ASP A 132 1.20 10.80 10.57
CA ASP A 132 2.54 10.64 11.18
C ASP A 132 3.53 11.67 10.63
N ASP A 133 4.48 12.08 11.45
CA ASP A 133 5.52 13.02 11.03
C ASP A 133 6.49 12.39 10.01
N GLU A 134 6.63 11.06 10.03
CA GLU A 134 7.55 10.33 9.16
C GLU A 134 6.91 9.94 7.82
N ALA A 135 7.62 10.23 6.72
CA ALA A 135 7.11 9.99 5.37
C ALA A 135 6.89 8.50 5.06
N ASP A 136 7.75 7.62 5.56
CA ASP A 136 7.64 6.18 5.35
C ASP A 136 6.40 5.60 6.07
N VAL A 137 6.08 6.11 7.27
CA VAL A 137 4.85 5.71 7.99
C VAL A 137 3.62 6.20 7.22
N ARG A 138 3.64 7.44 6.73
CA ARG A 138 2.54 7.97 5.90
C ARG A 138 2.37 7.20 4.61
N SER A 139 3.48 6.81 3.96
CA SER A 139 3.48 6.02 2.73
C SER A 139 2.77 4.68 2.94
N ASN A 140 3.20 3.94 3.96
CA ASN A 140 2.59 2.65 4.32
C ASN A 140 1.11 2.81 4.74
N ALA A 141 0.77 3.90 5.43
CA ALA A 141 -0.61 4.18 5.82
C ALA A 141 -1.51 4.51 4.61
N ALA A 142 -0.98 5.20 3.60
CA ALA A 142 -1.71 5.47 2.36
C ALA A 142 -1.97 4.16 1.60
N PHE A 143 -0.95 3.31 1.45
CA PHE A 143 -1.12 1.97 0.90
C PHE A 143 -2.18 1.16 1.67
N ALA A 144 -2.03 1.04 2.99
CA ALA A 144 -2.97 0.31 3.85
C ALA A 144 -4.41 0.85 3.76
N ALA A 145 -4.60 2.17 3.67
CA ALA A 145 -5.91 2.79 3.46
C ALA A 145 -6.54 2.33 2.14
N GLY A 146 -5.75 2.36 1.07
CA GLY A 146 -6.20 1.94 -0.25
C GLY A 146 -6.63 0.48 -0.29
N VAL A 147 -5.78 -0.43 0.19
CA VAL A 147 -6.07 -1.87 0.18
C VAL A 147 -7.19 -2.24 1.16
N LEU A 148 -7.37 -1.50 2.26
CA LEU A 148 -8.52 -1.68 3.14
C LEU A 148 -9.83 -1.32 2.44
N VAL A 149 -9.87 -0.22 1.70
CA VAL A 149 -11.03 0.16 0.89
C VAL A 149 -11.30 -0.89 -0.19
N GLU A 150 -10.27 -1.38 -0.87
CA GLU A 150 -10.40 -2.38 -1.94
C GLU A 150 -11.00 -3.69 -1.40
N HIS A 151 -10.48 -4.21 -0.30
CA HIS A 151 -10.77 -5.57 0.17
C HIS A 151 -11.89 -5.67 1.20
N SER A 152 -12.10 -4.64 2.04
CA SER A 152 -13.20 -4.69 3.00
C SER A 152 -14.57 -4.63 2.30
N ASN A 153 -15.51 -5.45 2.78
CA ASN A 153 -16.90 -5.41 2.37
C ASN A 153 -17.76 -4.47 3.25
N ALA A 154 -17.15 -3.82 4.27
CA ALA A 154 -17.83 -2.78 5.03
C ALA A 154 -18.04 -1.53 4.16
N ASP A 155 -19.12 -0.80 4.40
CA ASP A 155 -19.34 0.49 3.75
C ASP A 155 -18.39 1.54 4.34
N LEU A 156 -17.33 1.86 3.59
CA LEU A 156 -16.35 2.87 3.94
C LEU A 156 -16.62 4.24 3.29
N ALA A 157 -17.66 4.38 2.47
CA ALA A 157 -18.00 5.64 1.82
C ALA A 157 -18.15 6.83 2.81
N PRO A 158 -18.73 6.65 4.01
CA PRO A 158 -18.78 7.72 5.01
C PRO A 158 -17.41 8.19 5.51
N GLN A 159 -16.36 7.37 5.36
CA GLN A 159 -14.99 7.69 5.77
C GLN A 159 -14.16 8.38 4.68
N TYR A 160 -14.62 8.35 3.43
CA TYR A 160 -13.89 8.91 2.29
C TYR A 160 -13.51 10.39 2.49
N PRO A 161 -14.37 11.29 2.99
CA PRO A 161 -13.97 12.68 3.21
C PRO A 161 -12.79 12.82 4.20
N HIS A 162 -12.76 11.99 5.25
CA HIS A 162 -11.69 11.99 6.24
C HIS A 162 -10.37 11.46 5.65
N ILE A 163 -10.44 10.38 4.88
CA ILE A 163 -9.28 9.79 4.20
C ILE A 163 -8.73 10.79 3.18
N LEU A 164 -9.57 11.38 2.32
CA LEU A 164 -9.14 12.38 1.34
C LEU A 164 -8.46 13.58 1.98
N THR A 165 -9.04 14.10 3.08
CA THR A 165 -8.44 15.22 3.82
C THR A 165 -7.05 14.86 4.36
N ALA A 166 -6.85 13.62 4.83
CA ALA A 166 -5.56 13.16 5.32
C ALA A 166 -4.55 12.93 4.20
N LEU A 167 -4.98 12.50 3.00
CA LEU A 167 -4.12 12.26 1.83
C LEU A 167 -3.76 13.54 1.07
N GLN A 168 -4.57 14.61 1.17
CA GLN A 168 -4.35 15.84 0.41
C GLN A 168 -2.93 16.43 0.53
N PRO A 169 -2.30 16.50 1.73
CA PRO A 169 -0.95 17.03 1.86
C PRO A 169 0.12 16.22 1.11
N PHE A 170 -0.12 14.96 0.78
CA PHE A 170 0.85 14.09 0.11
C PHE A 170 1.13 14.51 -1.34
N PHE A 171 0.22 15.25 -1.95
CA PHE A 171 0.39 15.76 -3.31
C PHE A 171 1.19 17.07 -3.39
N ALA A 172 1.45 17.72 -2.26
CA ALA A 172 2.25 18.93 -2.17
C ALA A 172 3.74 18.61 -1.92
N VAL A 173 4.35 17.77 -2.78
CA VAL A 173 5.75 17.39 -2.67
C VAL A 173 6.63 18.44 -3.39
N PRO A 174 7.54 19.14 -2.68
CA PRO A 174 8.48 20.04 -3.31
C PRO A 174 9.42 19.31 -4.29
N GLU A 175 9.86 20.01 -5.33
CA GLU A 175 10.88 19.47 -6.24
C GLU A 175 12.15 19.10 -5.48
N HIS A 176 12.80 18.02 -5.89
CA HIS A 176 14.02 17.48 -5.27
C HIS A 176 13.86 17.02 -3.80
N SER A 177 12.63 16.69 -3.40
CA SER A 177 12.37 16.05 -2.10
C SER A 177 12.99 14.66 -2.02
N ALA A 178 13.14 14.15 -0.80
CA ALA A 178 13.60 12.78 -0.57
C ALA A 178 12.59 11.74 -1.12
N PRO A 179 13.07 10.58 -1.62
CA PRO A 179 12.22 9.53 -2.20
C PRO A 179 11.01 9.12 -1.36
N PRO A 180 11.07 9.01 -0.02
CA PRO A 180 9.89 8.64 0.80
C PRO A 180 8.68 9.57 0.63
N LEU A 181 8.89 10.85 0.34
CA LEU A 181 7.78 11.77 0.09
C LEU A 181 7.08 11.47 -1.25
N TYR A 182 7.84 11.09 -2.25
CA TYR A 182 7.28 10.67 -3.54
C TYR A 182 6.59 9.32 -3.45
N ASN A 183 7.15 8.36 -2.68
CA ASN A 183 6.48 7.08 -2.39
C ASN A 183 5.13 7.32 -1.70
N ALA A 184 5.10 8.19 -0.69
CA ALA A 184 3.85 8.53 0.00
C ALA A 184 2.82 9.15 -0.95
N ARG A 185 3.25 10.02 -1.90
CA ARG A 185 2.39 10.59 -2.94
C ARG A 185 1.83 9.52 -3.88
N ASP A 186 2.68 8.63 -4.36
CA ASP A 186 2.29 7.57 -5.30
C ASP A 186 1.32 6.58 -4.62
N ASN A 187 1.56 6.21 -3.35
CA ASN A 187 0.62 5.42 -2.54
C ASN A 187 -0.71 6.14 -2.28
N ALA A 188 -0.67 7.47 -2.07
CA ALA A 188 -1.90 8.26 -1.94
C ALA A 188 -2.72 8.26 -3.24
N ALA A 189 -2.07 8.36 -4.41
CA ALA A 189 -2.75 8.25 -5.70
C ALA A 189 -3.38 6.86 -5.88
N GLY A 190 -2.68 5.80 -5.51
CA GLY A 190 -3.20 4.43 -5.49
C GLY A 190 -4.40 4.26 -4.56
N ALA A 191 -4.33 4.80 -3.34
CA ALA A 191 -5.43 4.75 -2.39
C ALA A 191 -6.70 5.42 -2.92
N ILE A 192 -6.58 6.64 -3.44
CA ILE A 192 -7.71 7.36 -4.04
C ILE A 192 -8.26 6.61 -5.25
N SER A 193 -7.40 6.02 -6.05
CA SER A 193 -7.80 5.23 -7.21
C SER A 193 -8.61 4.00 -6.83
N ARG A 194 -8.24 3.30 -5.75
CA ARG A 194 -9.04 2.20 -5.19
C ARG A 194 -10.40 2.69 -4.67
N MET A 195 -10.46 3.87 -4.06
CA MET A 195 -11.74 4.48 -3.66
C MET A 195 -12.64 4.76 -4.87
N ILE A 196 -12.08 5.25 -6.00
CA ILE A 196 -12.81 5.48 -7.25
C ILE A 196 -13.40 4.17 -7.77
N VAL A 197 -12.59 3.10 -7.83
CA VAL A 197 -13.04 1.80 -8.31
C VAL A 197 -14.12 1.21 -7.40
N LYS A 198 -13.96 1.36 -6.09
CA LYS A 198 -14.90 0.81 -5.10
C LYS A 198 -16.25 1.53 -5.08
N ASN A 199 -16.24 2.86 -5.05
CA ASN A 199 -17.47 3.68 -5.02
C ASN A 199 -17.18 5.11 -5.49
N SER A 200 -17.14 5.31 -6.81
CA SER A 200 -16.88 6.63 -7.41
C SER A 200 -17.94 7.68 -7.06
N SER A 201 -19.18 7.25 -6.78
CA SER A 201 -20.28 8.18 -6.45
C SER A 201 -20.12 8.88 -5.09
N ALA A 202 -19.26 8.36 -4.22
CA ALA A 202 -18.95 8.95 -2.92
C ALA A 202 -17.79 9.96 -2.97
N LEU A 203 -17.27 10.28 -4.15
CA LEU A 203 -16.09 11.12 -4.35
C LEU A 203 -16.42 12.37 -5.19
N PRO A 204 -15.80 13.52 -4.89
CA PRO A 204 -15.84 14.71 -5.74
C PRO A 204 -14.88 14.53 -6.93
N LEU A 205 -15.29 13.74 -7.94
CA LEU A 205 -14.43 13.31 -9.04
C LEU A 205 -13.83 14.47 -9.84
N ASP A 206 -14.56 15.58 -9.98
CA ASP A 206 -14.10 16.81 -10.61
C ASP A 206 -12.86 17.43 -9.92
N GLN A 207 -12.68 17.19 -8.62
CA GLN A 207 -11.54 17.66 -7.86
C GLN A 207 -10.42 16.61 -7.76
N VAL A 208 -10.79 15.34 -7.64
CA VAL A 208 -9.86 14.23 -7.39
C VAL A 208 -9.12 13.82 -8.66
N ILE A 209 -9.81 13.74 -9.81
CA ILE A 209 -9.21 13.27 -11.07
C ILE A 209 -8.04 14.13 -11.54
N PRO A 210 -8.13 15.49 -11.56
CA PRO A 210 -6.99 16.32 -11.94
C PRO A 210 -5.75 16.10 -11.05
N VAL A 211 -5.96 15.84 -9.76
CA VAL A 211 -4.87 15.58 -8.80
C VAL A 211 -4.15 14.29 -9.14
N ILE A 212 -4.88 13.19 -9.37
CA ILE A 212 -4.30 11.91 -9.76
C ILE A 212 -3.52 12.06 -11.09
N ILE A 213 -4.14 12.69 -12.09
CA ILE A 213 -3.50 12.87 -13.40
C ILE A 213 -2.21 13.69 -13.27
N SER A 214 -2.17 14.71 -12.42
CA SER A 214 -0.99 15.57 -12.27
C SER A 214 0.28 14.86 -11.80
N VAL A 215 0.16 13.70 -11.16
CA VAL A 215 1.29 12.92 -10.65
C VAL A 215 1.66 11.73 -11.55
N MET A 216 0.92 11.54 -12.63
CA MET A 216 1.20 10.47 -13.60
C MET A 216 2.32 10.84 -14.58
N PRO A 217 3.10 9.86 -15.05
CA PRO A 217 3.14 8.47 -14.59
C PRO A 217 3.80 8.35 -13.21
N LEU A 218 3.33 7.41 -12.38
CA LEU A 218 3.98 7.11 -11.10
C LEU A 218 5.37 6.52 -11.36
N ARG A 219 6.38 6.99 -10.61
CA ARG A 219 7.79 6.66 -10.87
C ARG A 219 8.55 6.19 -9.64
N PHE A 220 7.97 6.31 -8.45
CA PHE A 220 8.63 5.94 -7.20
C PHE A 220 8.01 4.66 -6.62
N ASP A 221 6.68 4.56 -6.58
CA ASP A 221 5.98 3.31 -6.29
C ASP A 221 5.17 2.89 -7.51
N THR A 222 5.85 2.25 -8.46
CA THR A 222 5.27 1.84 -9.74
C THR A 222 4.25 0.71 -9.60
N LEU A 223 4.22 -0.02 -8.48
CA LEU A 223 3.20 -1.03 -8.18
C LEU A 223 1.79 -0.41 -8.10
N GLU A 224 1.70 0.85 -7.66
CA GLU A 224 0.45 1.59 -7.58
C GLU A 224 -0.14 1.97 -8.96
N ASN A 225 0.64 1.89 -10.04
CA ASN A 225 0.14 2.10 -11.40
C ASN A 225 -1.06 1.20 -11.71
N ARG A 226 -1.09 -0.05 -11.21
CA ARG A 226 -2.24 -0.95 -11.40
C ARG A 226 -3.54 -0.32 -10.87
N ALA A 227 -3.53 0.26 -9.68
CA ALA A 227 -4.70 0.89 -9.08
C ALA A 227 -5.11 2.16 -9.84
N VAL A 228 -4.12 2.99 -10.20
CA VAL A 228 -4.33 4.25 -10.93
C VAL A 228 -4.93 4.00 -12.31
N PHE A 229 -4.36 3.08 -13.09
CA PHE A 229 -4.92 2.72 -14.41
C PHE A 229 -6.28 2.06 -14.29
N GLY A 230 -6.51 1.20 -13.29
CA GLY A 230 -7.83 0.62 -13.03
C GLY A 230 -8.92 1.67 -12.81
N ALA A 231 -8.60 2.73 -12.05
CA ALA A 231 -9.51 3.87 -11.88
C ALA A 231 -9.75 4.63 -13.19
N LEU A 232 -8.68 4.91 -13.96
CA LEU A 232 -8.81 5.58 -15.25
C LEU A 232 -9.68 4.76 -16.23
N PHE A 233 -9.48 3.46 -16.33
CA PHE A 233 -10.30 2.58 -17.17
C PHE A 233 -11.77 2.61 -16.74
N SER A 234 -12.03 2.63 -15.43
CA SER A 234 -13.39 2.76 -14.90
C SER A 234 -14.03 4.10 -15.31
N ILE A 235 -13.29 5.20 -15.16
CA ILE A 235 -13.79 6.55 -15.52
C ILE A 235 -13.94 6.69 -17.04
N PHE A 236 -13.02 6.19 -17.86
CA PHE A 236 -13.20 6.20 -19.32
C PHE A 236 -14.49 5.48 -19.76
N ARG A 237 -14.86 4.40 -19.08
CA ARG A 237 -16.10 3.65 -19.38
C ARG A 237 -17.36 4.35 -18.88
N THR A 238 -17.30 5.09 -17.78
CA THR A 238 -18.50 5.63 -17.11
C THR A 238 -18.69 7.13 -17.27
N GLN A 239 -17.61 7.90 -17.24
CA GLN A 239 -17.61 9.36 -17.24
C GLN A 239 -16.43 9.95 -18.04
N PRO A 240 -16.24 9.59 -19.33
CA PRO A 240 -15.06 9.97 -20.13
C PRO A 240 -14.83 11.49 -20.19
N ASN A 241 -15.89 12.29 -20.08
CA ASN A 241 -15.81 13.75 -20.12
C ASN A 241 -14.91 14.34 -19.00
N LEU A 242 -14.69 13.62 -17.90
CA LEU A 242 -13.78 14.05 -16.84
C LEU A 242 -12.30 13.90 -17.24
N LEU A 243 -11.98 13.03 -18.20
CA LEU A 243 -10.62 12.72 -18.63
C LEU A 243 -10.21 13.44 -19.92
N ILE A 244 -11.17 13.74 -20.81
CA ILE A 244 -10.91 14.40 -22.10
C ILE A 244 -10.12 15.71 -21.95
N PRO A 245 -10.39 16.59 -20.97
CA PRO A 245 -9.61 17.83 -20.79
C PRO A 245 -8.12 17.59 -20.48
N HIS A 246 -7.76 16.40 -20.04
CA HIS A 246 -6.40 16.00 -19.64
C HIS A 246 -5.75 15.03 -20.63
N LEU A 247 -6.35 14.83 -21.81
CA LEU A 247 -5.97 13.74 -22.73
C LEU A 247 -4.52 13.83 -23.18
N ASP A 248 -4.00 15.01 -23.47
CA ASP A 248 -2.60 15.19 -23.90
C ASP A 248 -1.60 14.68 -22.81
N HIS A 249 -1.87 14.99 -21.55
CA HIS A 249 -1.05 14.52 -20.44
C HIS A 249 -1.19 13.00 -20.25
N LEU A 250 -2.41 12.49 -20.27
CA LEU A 250 -2.69 11.06 -20.14
C LEU A 250 -1.99 10.25 -21.25
N LEU A 251 -2.09 10.69 -22.51
CA LEU A 251 -1.42 10.01 -23.62
C LEU A 251 0.11 10.02 -23.45
N SER A 252 0.70 11.11 -22.95
CA SER A 252 2.12 11.16 -22.63
C SER A 252 2.52 10.17 -21.51
N ALA A 253 1.69 10.07 -20.46
CA ALA A 253 1.90 9.10 -19.39
C ALA A 253 1.73 7.65 -19.89
N PHE A 254 0.77 7.39 -20.79
CA PHE A 254 0.58 6.08 -21.40
C PHE A 254 1.76 5.67 -22.28
N ALA A 255 2.28 6.62 -23.08
CA ALA A 255 3.47 6.37 -23.88
C ALA A 255 4.67 6.00 -23.01
N TYR A 256 4.87 6.71 -21.88
CA TYR A 256 5.94 6.40 -20.93
C TYR A 256 5.84 4.96 -20.37
N VAL A 257 4.65 4.57 -19.89
CA VAL A 257 4.44 3.23 -19.28
C VAL A 257 4.50 2.10 -20.32
N LEU A 258 4.13 2.38 -21.57
CA LEU A 258 4.16 1.39 -22.66
C LEU A 258 5.52 1.29 -23.35
N ASP A 259 6.43 2.21 -23.09
CA ASP A 259 7.79 2.19 -23.65
C ASP A 259 8.61 1.07 -22.97
N PRO A 260 9.08 0.06 -23.73
CA PRO A 260 9.83 -1.06 -23.18
C PRO A 260 11.22 -0.66 -22.65
N SER A 261 11.69 0.54 -22.92
CA SER A 261 12.96 1.06 -22.37
C SER A 261 12.83 1.55 -20.93
N HIS A 262 11.60 1.75 -20.44
CA HIS A 262 11.34 2.10 -19.06
C HIS A 262 11.05 0.84 -18.24
N GLU A 263 11.84 0.62 -17.20
CA GLU A 263 11.56 -0.40 -16.19
C GLU A 263 10.46 0.11 -15.26
N ASP A 264 9.33 -0.58 -15.23
CA ASP A 264 8.26 -0.38 -14.27
C ASP A 264 7.57 -1.72 -13.93
N ASP A 265 6.92 -1.78 -12.76
CA ASP A 265 6.24 -2.97 -12.26
C ASP A 265 4.77 -3.05 -12.72
N THR A 266 4.36 -2.24 -13.71
CA THR A 266 3.01 -2.31 -14.26
C THR A 266 2.80 -3.67 -14.94
N THR A 267 1.76 -4.38 -14.53
CA THR A 267 1.49 -5.75 -15.00
C THR A 267 1.18 -5.80 -16.49
N ASP A 268 1.47 -6.95 -17.11
CA ASP A 268 1.19 -7.18 -18.54
C ASP A 268 -0.31 -7.03 -18.85
N GLU A 269 -1.20 -7.42 -17.93
CA GLU A 269 -2.65 -7.25 -18.07
C GLU A 269 -3.01 -5.76 -18.12
N THR A 270 -2.47 -4.94 -17.22
CA THR A 270 -2.70 -3.49 -17.21
C THR A 270 -2.15 -2.84 -18.49
N LYS A 271 -0.94 -3.24 -18.93
CA LYS A 271 -0.36 -2.76 -20.20
C LYS A 271 -1.19 -3.18 -21.40
N ALA A 272 -1.77 -4.38 -21.41
CA ALA A 272 -2.66 -4.83 -22.49
C ALA A 272 -3.97 -4.03 -22.54
N GLU A 273 -4.61 -3.78 -21.39
CA GLU A 273 -5.82 -2.95 -21.33
C GLU A 273 -5.51 -1.49 -21.74
N LEU A 274 -4.35 -0.98 -21.35
CA LEU A 274 -3.91 0.36 -21.74
C LEU A 274 -3.70 0.48 -23.27
N ARG A 275 -3.07 -0.53 -23.91
CA ARG A 275 -2.95 -0.57 -25.38
C ARG A 275 -4.32 -0.58 -26.06
N ALA A 276 -5.26 -1.38 -25.54
CA ALA A 276 -6.63 -1.42 -26.08
C ALA A 276 -7.34 -0.06 -25.93
N LEU A 277 -7.16 0.64 -24.82
CA LEU A 277 -7.70 1.99 -24.63
C LEU A 277 -7.08 2.98 -25.63
N VAL A 278 -5.75 2.93 -25.84
CA VAL A 278 -5.07 3.80 -26.81
C VAL A 278 -5.60 3.57 -28.23
N GLU A 279 -5.81 2.31 -28.66
CA GLU A 279 -6.39 2.01 -29.97
C GLU A 279 -7.82 2.59 -30.11
N HIS A 280 -8.62 2.55 -29.04
CA HIS A 280 -9.92 3.20 -29.04
C HIS A 280 -9.82 4.73 -29.14
N LEU A 281 -8.89 5.35 -28.42
CA LEU A 281 -8.65 6.80 -28.46
C LEU A 281 -8.10 7.26 -29.82
N LYS A 282 -7.29 6.48 -30.53
CA LYS A 282 -6.84 6.79 -31.88
C LYS A 282 -7.99 7.03 -32.86
N ALA A 283 -9.08 6.28 -32.72
CA ALA A 283 -10.25 6.45 -33.57
C ALA A 283 -10.99 7.77 -33.32
N GLN A 284 -10.91 8.29 -32.09
CA GLN A 284 -11.64 9.50 -31.68
C GLN A 284 -10.77 10.76 -31.68
N PHE A 285 -9.47 10.61 -31.34
CA PHE A 285 -8.51 11.69 -31.14
C PHE A 285 -7.17 11.40 -31.89
N PRO A 286 -7.20 11.25 -33.23
CA PRO A 286 -6.01 10.82 -33.99
C PRO A 286 -4.84 11.79 -33.89
N GLU A 287 -5.09 13.11 -33.85
CA GLU A 287 -4.04 14.12 -33.78
C GLU A 287 -3.31 14.10 -32.44
N GLN A 288 -4.03 13.97 -31.32
CA GLN A 288 -3.45 13.89 -29.99
C GLN A 288 -2.66 12.60 -29.81
N CYS A 289 -3.16 11.48 -30.30
CA CYS A 289 -2.45 10.20 -30.24
C CYS A 289 -1.17 10.24 -31.07
N ALA A 290 -1.20 10.78 -32.29
CA ALA A 290 0.00 10.93 -33.14
C ALA A 290 1.05 11.84 -32.47
N LYS A 291 0.63 12.94 -31.81
CA LYS A 291 1.51 13.83 -31.06
C LYS A 291 2.20 13.11 -29.88
N ALA A 292 1.53 12.17 -29.24
CA ALA A 292 2.07 11.37 -28.13
C ALA A 292 2.91 10.16 -28.60
N GLY A 293 3.02 9.91 -29.91
CA GLY A 293 3.84 8.82 -30.47
C GLY A 293 3.08 7.50 -30.70
N PHE A 294 1.74 7.54 -30.67
CA PHE A 294 0.90 6.37 -30.93
C PHE A 294 0.43 6.28 -32.39
#